data_a7f11bac42b375983e39416acbbc087b
#
_entry.id   a7f11bac42b375983e39416acbbc087b
#
_cell.length_a   1.000
_cell.length_b   1.000
_cell.length_c   1.000
_cell.angle_alpha   90.00
_cell.angle_beta   90.00
_cell.angle_gamma   90.00
#
_symmetry.space_group_name_H-M   'P 1'
#
loop_
_entity.id
_entity.type
_entity.pdbx_description
1 polymer ?
#
loop_
_entity_poly.entity_id
_entity_poly.type
_entity_poly.pdbx_seq_one_letter_code
_entity_poly.pdbx_strand_id
1 'polypeptide(L)'
;EIKPSYNITPSQDVLVYDGKLHYMKWAYNPYWSKKKLNLINCRIETMSQKPSFKKAERCVFLLNGWYEWKRENNEKQPYYFTNYKLFFMGGLKNNNGCCIVTKQAKGELSLIHHRQPVILKFHEINNWLTGSHSFQTKIDNEIKILKVSKKVNNTANNTKDNIVKKK
;
A
#
# COMPACT_ATOMS: atom_id res chain seq x y z
N GLU A 1 -15.41 -14.53 -5.40
CA GLU A 1 -15.84 -13.26 -6.01
C GLU A 1 -15.10 -12.10 -5.34
N ILE A 2 -14.50 -11.19 -6.14
CA ILE A 2 -13.83 -10.00 -5.61
C ILE A 2 -14.89 -8.92 -5.37
N LYS A 3 -15.05 -8.50 -4.12
CA LYS A 3 -15.97 -7.40 -3.76
C LYS A 3 -15.23 -6.07 -3.78
N PRO A 4 -15.75 -5.03 -4.46
CA PRO A 4 -15.15 -3.70 -4.43
C PRO A 4 -15.13 -3.13 -3.01
N SER A 5 -14.02 -2.50 -2.65
CA SER A 5 -13.90 -1.73 -1.41
C SER A 5 -13.19 -0.40 -1.70
N TYR A 6 -13.73 0.68 -1.20
CA TYR A 6 -13.28 2.06 -1.46
C TYR A 6 -12.64 2.71 -0.23
N ASN A 7 -12.53 1.97 0.87
CA ASN A 7 -11.93 2.45 2.12
C ASN A 7 -11.36 1.28 2.93
N ILE A 8 -10.37 0.61 2.36
CA ILE A 8 -9.67 -0.48 3.06
C ILE A 8 -8.75 0.13 4.12
N THR A 9 -8.90 -0.31 5.34
CA THR A 9 -8.11 0.15 6.49
C THR A 9 -7.25 -0.97 7.08
N PRO A 10 -6.20 -0.62 7.85
CA PRO A 10 -5.42 -1.62 8.56
C PRO A 10 -6.28 -2.62 9.34
N SER A 11 -5.84 -3.86 9.39
CA SER A 11 -6.52 -5.02 9.97
C SER A 11 -7.69 -5.60 9.15
N GLN A 12 -8.03 -5.00 8.03
CA GLN A 12 -8.93 -5.61 7.04
C GLN A 12 -8.16 -6.53 6.08
N ASP A 13 -8.90 -7.39 5.39
CA ASP A 13 -8.33 -8.27 4.39
C ASP A 13 -8.13 -7.54 3.06
N VAL A 14 -6.98 -7.76 2.44
CA VAL A 14 -6.57 -7.21 1.14
C VAL A 14 -6.25 -8.33 0.18
N LEU A 15 -6.46 -8.08 -1.11
CA LEU A 15 -6.10 -9.04 -2.15
C LEU A 15 -4.60 -9.00 -2.40
N VAL A 16 -3.95 -10.17 -2.29
CA VAL A 16 -2.51 -10.33 -2.51
C VAL A 16 -2.23 -11.47 -3.48
N TYR A 17 -1.06 -11.41 -4.10
CA TYR A 17 -0.49 -12.44 -4.95
C TYR A 17 0.91 -12.84 -4.45
N ASP A 18 1.14 -14.14 -4.29
CA ASP A 18 2.42 -14.74 -3.89
C ASP A 18 2.71 -16.04 -4.67
N GLY A 19 2.22 -16.11 -5.90
CA GLY A 19 2.11 -17.31 -6.74
C GLY A 19 0.66 -17.73 -6.92
N LYS A 20 -0.23 -17.31 -6.04
CA LYS A 20 -1.70 -17.46 -6.13
C LYS A 20 -2.40 -16.22 -5.59
N LEU A 21 -3.63 -15.96 -6.04
CA LEU A 21 -4.47 -14.89 -5.52
C LEU A 21 -5.22 -15.36 -4.28
N HIS A 22 -5.12 -14.60 -3.21
CA HIS A 22 -5.89 -14.83 -1.99
C HIS A 22 -6.03 -13.57 -1.15
N TYR A 23 -6.94 -13.58 -0.19
CA TYR A 23 -7.08 -12.50 0.78
C TYR A 23 -6.16 -12.73 1.98
N MET A 24 -5.56 -11.65 2.48
CA MET A 24 -4.69 -11.67 3.64
C MET A 24 -4.91 -10.42 4.49
N LYS A 25 -4.81 -10.54 5.80
CA LYS A 25 -4.95 -9.42 6.72
C LYS A 25 -3.82 -8.41 6.55
N TRP A 26 -4.18 -7.15 6.33
CA TRP A 26 -3.23 -6.04 6.28
C TRP A 26 -2.81 -5.60 7.69
N ALA A 27 -2.00 -6.43 8.31
CA ALA A 27 -1.45 -6.26 9.65
C ALA A 27 -0.37 -7.32 9.87
N TYR A 28 0.85 -7.05 9.42
CA TYR A 28 1.96 -7.97 9.57
C TYR A 28 2.42 -8.08 11.02
N ASN A 29 2.59 -9.30 11.52
CA ASN A 29 3.06 -9.57 12.87
C ASN A 29 4.24 -10.55 12.82
N PRO A 30 5.46 -10.13 13.23
CA PRO A 30 6.61 -11.03 13.31
C PRO A 30 6.34 -12.18 14.28
N TYR A 31 6.77 -13.40 13.93
CA TYR A 31 6.47 -14.57 14.77
C TYR A 31 7.19 -14.59 16.11
N TRP A 32 8.30 -13.87 16.26
CA TRP A 32 8.99 -13.75 17.54
C TRP A 32 8.28 -12.80 18.53
N SER A 33 7.37 -11.96 18.05
CA SER A 33 6.70 -10.97 18.88
C SER A 33 5.50 -11.57 19.62
N LYS A 34 5.56 -11.57 20.94
CA LYS A 34 4.43 -11.98 21.79
C LYS A 34 3.26 -10.99 21.73
N LYS A 35 3.53 -9.73 21.38
CA LYS A 35 2.50 -8.69 21.22
C LYS A 35 2.19 -8.51 19.73
N LYS A 36 0.92 -8.25 19.40
CA LYS A 36 0.53 -7.87 18.04
C LYS A 36 1.07 -6.48 17.72
N LEU A 37 2.04 -6.40 16.81
CA LEU A 37 2.61 -5.14 16.36
C LEU A 37 1.78 -4.49 15.24
N ASN A 38 1.01 -5.30 14.50
CA ASN A 38 0.13 -4.86 13.41
C ASN A 38 0.83 -3.90 12.44
N LEU A 39 2.02 -4.30 11.97
CA LEU A 39 2.82 -3.48 11.08
C LEU A 39 2.14 -3.40 9.71
N ILE A 40 1.83 -2.21 9.25
CA ILE A 40 1.12 -1.97 7.99
C ILE A 40 2.05 -1.59 6.85
N ASN A 41 3.24 -1.07 7.16
CA ASN A 41 4.25 -0.64 6.20
C ASN A 41 5.65 -1.14 6.58
N CYS A 42 6.47 -1.34 5.55
CA CYS A 42 7.89 -1.62 5.68
C CYS A 42 8.68 -0.71 4.72
N ARG A 43 9.79 -0.15 5.17
CA ARG A 43 10.69 0.65 4.31
C ARG A 43 11.62 -0.28 3.54
N ILE A 44 11.65 -0.14 2.22
CA ILE A 44 12.52 -0.96 1.35
C ILE A 44 14.00 -0.81 1.72
N GLU A 45 14.40 0.38 2.15
CA GLU A 45 15.79 0.72 2.48
C GLU A 45 16.33 -0.07 3.69
N THR A 46 15.44 -0.52 4.57
CA THR A 46 15.82 -1.18 5.82
C THR A 46 15.19 -2.55 6.05
N MET A 47 14.34 -3.03 5.12
CA MET A 47 13.56 -4.26 5.32
C MET A 47 14.43 -5.51 5.53
N SER A 48 15.57 -5.61 4.86
CA SER A 48 16.49 -6.74 5.01
C SER A 48 17.27 -6.74 6.33
N GLN A 49 17.39 -5.58 6.97
CA GLN A 49 18.17 -5.40 8.20
C GLN A 49 17.31 -5.54 9.46
N LYS A 50 16.01 -5.20 9.36
CA LYS A 50 15.12 -5.21 10.53
C LYS A 50 14.72 -6.62 10.93
N PRO A 51 14.89 -7.02 12.21
CA PRO A 51 14.51 -8.33 12.70
C PRO A 51 13.04 -8.70 12.39
N SER A 52 12.16 -7.70 12.40
CA SER A 52 10.73 -7.89 12.10
C SER A 52 10.47 -8.48 10.73
N PHE A 53 11.31 -8.18 9.73
CA PHE A 53 11.09 -8.57 8.34
C PHE A 53 12.10 -9.59 7.81
N LYS A 54 13.10 -9.96 8.61
CA LYS A 54 14.23 -10.81 8.19
C LYS A 54 13.79 -12.19 7.61
N LYS A 55 12.65 -12.70 8.08
CA LYS A 55 12.06 -13.97 7.62
C LYS A 55 10.74 -13.77 6.87
N ALA A 56 10.40 -12.53 6.50
CA ALA A 56 9.20 -12.27 5.73
C ALA A 56 9.39 -12.76 4.29
N GLU A 57 8.34 -13.31 3.74
CA GLU A 57 8.22 -13.64 2.32
C GLU A 57 7.69 -12.43 1.55
N ARG A 58 7.93 -12.38 0.26
CA ARG A 58 7.40 -11.31 -0.57
C ARG A 58 6.01 -11.66 -1.12
N CYS A 59 5.19 -10.63 -1.25
CA CYS A 59 3.91 -10.69 -1.93
C CYS A 59 3.67 -9.41 -2.72
N VAL A 60 2.59 -9.38 -3.46
CA VAL A 60 2.15 -8.22 -4.25
C VAL A 60 0.72 -7.91 -3.86
N PHE A 61 0.44 -6.67 -3.49
CA PHE A 61 -0.91 -6.16 -3.26
C PHE A 61 -1.52 -5.72 -4.60
N LEU A 62 -2.79 -6.05 -4.82
CA LEU A 62 -3.55 -5.66 -6.00
C LEU A 62 -4.59 -4.61 -5.61
N LEU A 63 -4.35 -3.37 -5.98
CA LEU A 63 -5.15 -2.20 -5.59
C LEU A 63 -5.33 -1.24 -6.76
N ASN A 64 -6.42 -0.47 -6.78
CA ASN A 64 -6.65 0.56 -7.80
C ASN A 64 -6.15 1.95 -7.38
N GLY A 65 -5.67 2.08 -6.15
CA GLY A 65 -5.13 3.32 -5.61
C GLY A 65 -4.93 3.24 -4.10
N TRP A 66 -4.47 4.33 -3.53
CA TRP A 66 -4.28 4.46 -2.09
C TRP A 66 -4.57 5.88 -1.65
N TYR A 67 -4.76 6.05 -0.34
CA TYR A 67 -4.94 7.35 0.29
C TYR A 67 -3.69 7.78 1.03
N GLU A 68 -3.43 9.09 0.99
CA GLU A 68 -2.50 9.78 1.87
C GLU A 68 -3.14 11.04 2.41
N TRP A 69 -2.67 11.50 3.55
CA TRP A 69 -3.22 12.66 4.23
C TRP A 69 -2.17 13.75 4.34
N LYS A 70 -2.53 14.93 3.86
CA LYS A 70 -1.76 16.16 4.06
C LYS A 70 -2.41 16.97 5.17
N ARG A 71 -1.59 17.55 6.03
CA ARG A 71 -2.10 18.52 7.01
C ARG A 71 -2.24 19.87 6.33
N GLU A 72 -3.48 20.34 6.22
CA GLU A 72 -3.86 21.65 5.68
C GLU A 72 -4.71 22.38 6.71
N ASN A 73 -4.33 23.60 7.12
CA ASN A 73 -5.06 24.41 8.12
C ASN A 73 -5.40 23.64 9.39
N ASN A 74 -4.42 22.90 9.95
CA ASN A 74 -4.57 22.02 11.12
C ASN A 74 -5.52 20.83 10.96
N GLU A 75 -6.02 20.57 9.75
CA GLU A 75 -6.88 19.43 9.45
C GLU A 75 -6.20 18.41 8.56
N LYS A 76 -6.61 17.14 8.69
CA LYS A 76 -6.15 16.07 7.79
C LYS A 76 -6.98 16.05 6.53
N GLN A 77 -6.42 16.54 5.43
CA GLN A 77 -7.02 16.50 4.11
C GLN A 77 -6.58 15.23 3.38
N PRO A 78 -7.50 14.31 3.03
CA PRO A 78 -7.19 13.11 2.27
C PRO A 78 -7.00 13.41 0.78
N TYR A 79 -6.06 12.68 0.19
CA TYR A 79 -5.80 12.62 -1.24
C TYR A 79 -5.83 11.17 -1.69
N TYR A 80 -6.45 10.90 -2.83
CA TYR A 80 -6.49 9.59 -3.46
C TYR A 80 -5.52 9.57 -4.65
N PHE A 81 -4.64 8.60 -4.64
CA PHE A 81 -3.62 8.39 -5.66
C PHE A 81 -4.05 7.23 -6.55
N THR A 82 -4.16 7.46 -7.84
CA THR A 82 -4.63 6.46 -8.81
C THR A 82 -4.11 6.76 -10.22
N ASN A 83 -4.10 5.75 -11.09
CA ASN A 83 -4.01 5.91 -12.52
C ASN A 83 -5.24 5.32 -13.22
N TYR A 84 -6.30 5.05 -12.45
CA TYR A 84 -7.55 4.38 -12.87
C TYR A 84 -7.37 2.94 -13.34
N LYS A 85 -6.18 2.35 -13.12
CA LYS A 85 -5.85 0.96 -13.45
C LYS A 85 -5.48 0.20 -12.17
N LEU A 86 -5.23 -1.09 -12.32
CA LEU A 86 -4.74 -1.91 -11.24
C LEU A 86 -3.25 -1.61 -10.99
N PHE A 87 -2.90 -1.33 -9.74
CA PHE A 87 -1.53 -1.28 -9.26
C PHE A 87 -1.11 -2.62 -8.68
N PHE A 88 0.15 -2.97 -8.92
CA PHE A 88 0.87 -4.05 -8.26
C PHE A 88 1.85 -3.42 -7.27
N MET A 89 1.54 -3.49 -5.99
CA MET A 89 2.38 -2.88 -4.95
C MET A 89 3.18 -3.95 -4.22
N GLY A 90 4.49 -3.76 -4.11
CA GLY A 90 5.37 -4.67 -3.38
C GLY A 90 4.98 -4.76 -1.90
N GLY A 91 4.90 -5.96 -1.39
CA GLY A 91 4.56 -6.25 -0.01
C GLY A 91 5.42 -7.34 0.61
N LEU A 92 5.34 -7.46 1.91
CA LEU A 92 5.89 -8.55 2.71
C LEU A 92 4.77 -9.26 3.45
N LYS A 93 4.92 -10.56 3.64
CA LYS A 93 3.93 -11.40 4.33
C LYS A 93 4.59 -12.46 5.21
N ASN A 94 3.80 -13.01 6.10
CA ASN A 94 3.97 -14.30 6.75
C ASN A 94 2.58 -14.88 7.05
N ASN A 95 2.50 -15.98 7.79
CA ASN A 95 1.20 -16.59 8.15
C ASN A 95 0.30 -15.68 9.02
N ASN A 96 0.86 -14.61 9.61
CA ASN A 96 0.17 -13.71 10.53
C ASN A 96 -0.26 -12.38 9.88
N GLY A 97 -0.16 -12.26 8.55
CA GLY A 97 -0.58 -11.07 7.82
C GLY A 97 0.48 -10.48 6.90
N CYS A 98 0.17 -9.34 6.31
CA CYS A 98 1.01 -8.67 5.31
C CYS A 98 1.14 -7.16 5.57
N CYS A 99 2.17 -6.55 4.98
CA CYS A 99 2.39 -5.11 4.99
C CYS A 99 2.90 -4.61 3.64
N ILE A 100 2.61 -3.35 3.31
CA ILE A 100 3.06 -2.71 2.07
C ILE A 100 4.51 -2.26 2.22
N VAL A 101 5.34 -2.53 1.19
CA VAL A 101 6.69 -1.97 1.13
C VAL A 101 6.64 -0.58 0.53
N THR A 102 7.28 0.37 1.22
CA THR A 102 7.32 1.78 0.82
C THR A 102 8.75 2.21 0.49
N LYS A 103 8.86 3.22 -0.35
CA LYS A 103 10.07 3.96 -0.68
C LYS A 103 9.88 5.45 -0.43
N GLN A 104 10.95 6.25 -0.54
CA GLN A 104 10.84 7.70 -0.52
C GLN A 104 9.96 8.18 -1.69
N ALA A 105 9.02 9.07 -1.40
CA ALA A 105 8.18 9.68 -2.42
C ALA A 105 8.98 10.61 -3.33
N LYS A 106 8.57 10.70 -4.60
CA LYS A 106 9.21 11.54 -5.62
C LYS A 106 8.18 12.43 -6.30
N GLY A 107 8.67 13.51 -6.89
CA GLY A 107 7.85 14.44 -7.66
C GLY A 107 6.68 15.02 -6.86
N GLU A 108 5.51 15.14 -7.48
CA GLU A 108 4.31 15.71 -6.87
C GLU A 108 3.78 14.89 -5.68
N LEU A 109 4.05 13.58 -5.64
CA LEU A 109 3.65 12.73 -4.52
C LEU A 109 4.30 13.18 -3.21
N SER A 110 5.55 13.64 -3.27
CA SER A 110 6.30 14.12 -2.11
C SER A 110 5.71 15.40 -1.49
N LEU A 111 4.90 16.15 -2.23
CA LEU A 111 4.20 17.33 -1.73
C LEU A 111 3.03 16.99 -0.79
N ILE A 112 2.57 15.75 -0.84
CA ILE A 112 1.47 15.24 -0.01
C ILE A 112 2.02 14.40 1.14
N HIS A 113 2.88 13.43 0.83
CA HIS A 113 3.47 12.53 1.83
C HIS A 113 4.91 12.16 1.46
N HIS A 114 5.79 12.04 2.44
CA HIS A 114 7.21 11.74 2.24
C HIS A 114 7.49 10.29 1.82
N ARG A 115 6.51 9.40 1.91
CA ARG A 115 6.61 7.99 1.49
C ARG A 115 5.58 7.66 0.44
N GLN A 116 5.89 6.69 -0.42
CA GLN A 116 4.98 6.10 -1.38
C GLN A 116 5.16 4.59 -1.44
N PRO A 117 4.14 3.80 -1.85
CA PRO A 117 4.30 2.38 -2.11
C PRO A 117 5.35 2.10 -3.19
N VAL A 118 6.01 0.95 -3.10
CA VAL A 118 6.80 0.40 -4.21
C VAL A 118 5.81 -0.15 -5.23
N ILE A 119 5.69 0.51 -6.37
CA ILE A 119 4.79 0.08 -7.45
C ILE A 119 5.61 -0.70 -8.47
N LEU A 120 5.09 -1.85 -8.88
CA LEU A 120 5.72 -2.77 -9.82
C LEU A 120 5.00 -2.74 -11.16
N LYS A 121 5.74 -2.87 -12.26
CA LYS A 121 5.16 -3.24 -13.54
C LYS A 121 4.86 -4.74 -13.54
N PHE A 122 3.94 -5.17 -14.40
CA PHE A 122 3.54 -6.58 -14.47
C PHE A 122 4.74 -7.52 -14.65
N HIS A 123 5.68 -7.19 -15.53
CA HIS A 123 6.87 -8.00 -15.77
C HIS A 123 7.91 -7.98 -14.63
N GLU A 124 7.78 -7.07 -13.64
CA GLU A 124 8.66 -7.00 -12.46
C GLU A 124 8.16 -7.87 -11.30
N ILE A 125 6.93 -8.41 -11.38
CA ILE A 125 6.30 -9.17 -10.28
C ILE A 125 7.16 -10.38 -9.89
N ASN A 126 7.58 -11.19 -10.87
CA ASN A 126 8.40 -12.38 -10.59
C ASN A 126 9.75 -12.00 -9.97
N ASN A 127 10.41 -10.97 -10.47
CA ASN A 127 11.65 -10.47 -9.89
C ASN A 127 11.46 -10.00 -8.44
N TRP A 128 10.34 -9.31 -8.17
CA TRP A 128 9.99 -8.95 -6.81
C TRP A 128 9.84 -10.17 -5.92
N LEU A 129 9.02 -11.15 -6.31
CA LEU A 129 8.73 -12.35 -5.53
C LEU A 129 9.99 -13.20 -5.25
N THR A 130 10.94 -13.24 -6.18
CA THR A 130 12.22 -13.98 -6.04
C THR A 130 13.32 -13.22 -5.29
N GLY A 131 13.03 -12.01 -4.82
CA GLY A 131 13.95 -11.28 -3.96
C GLY A 131 14.79 -10.19 -4.65
N SER A 132 14.59 -9.91 -5.93
CA SER A 132 15.28 -8.81 -6.62
C SER A 132 14.93 -7.45 -6.01
N HIS A 133 15.91 -6.55 -5.96
CA HIS A 133 15.75 -5.17 -5.50
C HIS A 133 15.84 -4.13 -6.62
N SER A 134 16.15 -4.57 -7.84
CA SER A 134 16.27 -3.65 -8.98
C SER A 134 14.92 -3.44 -9.67
N PHE A 135 14.26 -2.34 -9.32
CA PHE A 135 13.01 -1.89 -9.95
C PHE A 135 13.27 -0.57 -10.66
N GLN A 136 13.06 -0.53 -11.96
CA GLN A 136 13.20 0.67 -12.77
C GLN A 136 11.84 1.38 -12.98
N THR A 137 11.00 1.39 -11.97
CA THR A 137 9.64 1.87 -12.13
C THR A 137 9.60 3.39 -12.20
N LYS A 138 9.50 3.96 -13.39
CA LYS A 138 9.10 5.35 -13.64
C LYS A 138 7.57 5.45 -13.78
N ILE A 139 6.80 4.88 -12.83
CA ILE A 139 5.32 5.00 -12.82
C ILE A 139 4.88 6.34 -12.21
N ASP A 140 5.77 7.02 -11.52
CA ASP A 140 5.44 8.21 -10.74
C ASP A 140 4.76 9.33 -11.57
N ASN A 141 5.06 9.42 -12.87
CA ASN A 141 4.47 10.42 -13.76
C ASN A 141 3.05 10.07 -14.26
N GLU A 142 2.59 8.84 -14.08
CA GLU A 142 1.26 8.39 -14.50
C GLU A 142 0.23 8.47 -13.37
N ILE A 143 0.67 8.77 -12.14
CA ILE A 143 -0.19 8.79 -10.97
C ILE A 143 -0.90 10.13 -10.88
N LYS A 144 -2.22 10.08 -10.82
CA LYS A 144 -3.08 11.24 -10.57
C LYS A 144 -3.30 11.41 -9.08
N ILE A 145 -3.24 12.63 -8.61
CA ILE A 145 -3.47 13.01 -7.22
C ILE A 145 -4.81 13.74 -7.14
N LEU A 146 -5.78 13.12 -6.50
CA LEU A 146 -7.13 13.66 -6.38
C LEU A 146 -7.39 14.09 -4.94
N LYS A 147 -7.66 15.38 -4.72
CA LYS A 147 -8.20 15.84 -3.45
C LYS A 147 -9.61 15.27 -3.30
N VAL A 148 -9.85 14.50 -2.22
CA VAL A 148 -11.12 13.81 -2.02
C VAL A 148 -11.85 14.28 -0.76
N SER A 149 -13.09 13.84 -0.58
CA SER A 149 -13.90 14.22 0.58
C SER A 149 -13.29 13.67 1.88
N LYS A 150 -13.36 14.45 2.95
CA LYS A 150 -13.00 14.03 4.31
C LYS A 150 -13.90 12.89 4.86
N LYS A 151 -14.97 12.52 4.17
CA LYS A 151 -15.81 11.37 4.51
C LYS A 151 -14.98 10.07 4.63
N VAL A 152 -13.91 9.93 3.86
CA VAL A 152 -13.00 8.77 3.91
C VAL A 152 -12.28 8.64 5.27
N ASN A 153 -12.17 9.72 6.04
CA ASN A 153 -11.58 9.69 7.39
C ASN A 153 -12.42 8.86 8.38
N ASN A 154 -13.70 8.66 8.10
CA ASN A 154 -14.53 7.69 8.83
C ASN A 154 -14.49 6.35 8.09
N THR A 155 -13.95 5.33 8.74
CA THR A 155 -13.75 3.99 8.17
C THR A 155 -15.06 3.26 7.83
N ALA A 156 -16.19 3.68 8.40
CA ALA A 156 -17.52 3.17 8.06
C ALA A 156 -17.99 3.63 6.66
N ASN A 157 -17.44 4.73 6.14
CA ASN A 157 -17.76 5.22 4.80
C ASN A 157 -16.95 4.42 3.76
N ASN A 158 -17.58 3.48 3.10
CA ASN A 158 -16.99 2.62 2.07
C ASN A 158 -17.83 2.69 0.78
N THR A 159 -17.84 3.85 0.15
CA THR A 159 -18.62 4.10 -1.07
C THR A 159 -17.73 4.64 -2.19
N LYS A 160 -18.19 4.51 -3.44
CA LYS A 160 -17.50 5.01 -4.62
C LYS A 160 -17.21 6.52 -4.54
N ASP A 161 -17.99 7.28 -3.80
CA ASP A 161 -17.79 8.73 -3.63
C ASP A 161 -16.47 9.06 -2.92
N ASN A 162 -15.89 8.11 -2.16
CA ASN A 162 -14.62 8.31 -1.48
C ASN A 162 -13.44 8.54 -2.44
N ILE A 163 -13.53 8.03 -3.67
CA ILE A 163 -12.48 8.14 -4.68
C ILE A 163 -12.76 9.20 -5.76
N VAL A 164 -13.83 9.98 -5.58
CA VAL A 164 -14.20 11.05 -6.51
C VAL A 164 -13.53 12.36 -6.10
N LYS A 165 -12.94 13.06 -7.11
CA LYS A 165 -12.33 14.38 -6.88
C LYS A 165 -13.36 15.35 -6.29
N LYS A 166 -13.00 16.00 -5.20
CA LYS A 166 -13.80 17.08 -4.61
C LYS A 166 -13.81 18.28 -5.58
N LYS A 167 -14.99 18.76 -5.87
CA LYS A 167 -15.19 20.01 -6.61
C LYS A 167 -14.77 21.22 -5.79
#